data_eba2fbd666e959f7d7b6614fde77d986
#
_entry.id   eba2fbd666e959f7d7b6614fde77d986
#
_cell.length_a   1.000
_cell.length_b   1.000
_cell.length_c   1.000
_cell.angle_alpha   90.00
_cell.angle_beta   90.00
_cell.angle_gamma   90.00
#
_symmetry.space_group_name_H-M   'P 1'
#
loop_
_entity.id
_entity.type
_entity.pdbx_description
1 polymer ?
#
loop_
_entity_poly.entity_id
_entity_poly.type
_entity_poly.pdbx_seq_one_letter_code
_entity_poly.pdbx_strand_id
1 'polypeptide(L)'
;MQAFKDSGHLFRLAAVFVAGILAFLIVRGFLVPKSFGQYGHYRGDAMAEIAARPVNFAGHETCETCHADVLEKKKDGKHAHVNCEACHGPLAKHADDPTSVQPPKLDTAVLCVKCHEANAAKPKGFPQVASADHSTGLPCDTCHQPHSPVISGETK
;
A
#
# COMPACT_ATOMS: atom_id res chain seq x y z
N MET A 1 27.24 61.31 0.82
CA MET A 1 27.76 60.47 -0.30
C MET A 1 28.84 59.47 0.09
N GLN A 2 29.51 59.59 1.27
CA GLN A 2 30.54 58.68 1.73
C GLN A 2 30.01 57.31 2.17
N ALA A 3 28.81 57.22 2.77
CA ALA A 3 28.20 55.97 3.25
C ALA A 3 28.00 54.90 2.14
N PHE A 4 27.87 55.30 0.90
CA PHE A 4 27.72 54.35 -0.23
C PHE A 4 29.08 53.78 -0.72
N LYS A 5 30.19 54.44 -0.45
CA LYS A 5 31.54 53.95 -0.84
C LYS A 5 32.00 52.77 0.01
N ASP A 6 31.67 52.82 1.28
CA ASP A 6 32.07 51.76 2.26
C ASP A 6 31.16 50.54 2.20
N SER A 7 29.96 50.64 1.56
CA SER A 7 28.96 49.55 1.45
C SER A 7 29.09 48.78 0.12
N GLY A 8 30.07 49.02 -0.70
CA GLY A 8 30.23 48.39 -2.03
C GLY A 8 30.28 46.85 -2.01
N HIS A 9 30.84 46.27 -0.93
CA HIS A 9 30.85 44.82 -0.72
C HIS A 9 29.46 44.26 -0.45
N LEU A 10 28.58 45.00 0.23
CA LEU A 10 27.20 44.59 0.51
C LEU A 10 26.37 44.59 -0.77
N PHE A 11 26.55 45.55 -1.62
CA PHE A 11 25.87 45.57 -2.95
C PHE A 11 26.30 44.41 -3.83
N ARG A 12 27.61 44.06 -3.85
CA ARG A 12 28.11 42.89 -4.59
C ARG A 12 27.51 41.58 -4.03
N LEU A 13 27.47 41.45 -2.72
CA LEU A 13 26.86 40.29 -2.07
C LEU A 13 25.38 40.20 -2.38
N ALA A 14 24.63 41.28 -2.22
CA ALA A 14 23.23 41.37 -2.61
C ALA A 14 22.98 40.98 -4.07
N ALA A 15 23.82 41.47 -4.98
CA ALA A 15 23.70 41.12 -6.39
C ALA A 15 23.90 39.63 -6.66
N VAL A 16 24.85 38.97 -5.97
CA VAL A 16 25.07 37.52 -6.06
C VAL A 16 23.85 36.75 -5.53
N PHE A 17 23.26 37.16 -4.39
CA PHE A 17 22.06 36.55 -3.86
C PHE A 17 20.86 36.70 -4.81
N VAL A 18 20.64 37.90 -5.33
CA VAL A 18 19.56 38.15 -6.30
C VAL A 18 19.75 37.30 -7.55
N ALA A 19 20.97 37.27 -8.11
CA ALA A 19 21.27 36.41 -9.25
C ALA A 19 21.03 34.93 -8.96
N GLY A 20 21.43 34.45 -7.78
CA GLY A 20 21.18 33.09 -7.34
C GLY A 20 19.69 32.77 -7.23
N ILE A 21 18.88 33.66 -6.64
CA ILE A 21 17.43 33.50 -6.52
C ILE A 21 16.80 33.49 -7.92
N LEU A 22 17.17 34.40 -8.81
CA LEU A 22 16.66 34.42 -10.16
C LEU A 22 17.01 33.15 -10.95
N ALA A 23 18.25 32.70 -10.85
CA ALA A 23 18.67 31.42 -11.45
C ALA A 23 17.86 30.24 -10.89
N PHE A 24 17.67 30.19 -9.58
CA PHE A 24 16.84 29.17 -8.92
C PHE A 24 15.39 29.19 -9.42
N LEU A 25 14.77 30.36 -9.54
CA LEU A 25 13.38 30.47 -10.03
C LEU A 25 13.25 30.03 -11.48
N ILE A 26 14.23 30.36 -12.33
CA ILE A 26 14.27 29.91 -13.72
C ILE A 26 14.39 28.39 -13.79
N VAL A 27 15.38 27.82 -13.11
CA VAL A 27 15.61 26.36 -13.07
C VAL A 27 14.41 25.63 -12.50
N ARG A 28 13.81 26.15 -11.42
CA ARG A 28 12.57 25.60 -10.82
C ARG A 28 11.44 25.57 -11.83
N GLY A 29 11.28 26.63 -12.66
CA GLY A 29 10.24 26.70 -13.69
C GLY A 29 10.36 25.59 -14.75
N PHE A 30 11.58 25.11 -15.01
CA PHE A 30 11.82 23.99 -15.94
C PHE A 30 11.71 22.62 -15.28
N LEU A 31 12.13 22.49 -14.01
CA LEU A 31 12.20 21.21 -13.31
C LEU A 31 10.88 20.80 -12.63
N VAL A 32 10.08 21.76 -12.19
CA VAL A 32 8.82 21.48 -11.50
C VAL A 32 7.69 21.26 -12.52
N PRO A 33 7.04 20.08 -12.54
CA PRO A 33 5.92 19.82 -13.44
C PRO A 33 4.77 20.80 -13.21
N LYS A 34 4.02 21.12 -14.27
CA LYS A 34 2.87 22.06 -14.21
C LYS A 34 1.77 21.57 -13.25
N SER A 35 1.64 20.27 -13.07
CA SER A 35 0.67 19.64 -12.17
C SER A 35 1.11 19.62 -10.71
N PHE A 36 2.31 20.10 -10.38
CA PHE A 36 2.78 20.15 -8.99
C PHE A 36 1.95 21.13 -8.16
N GLY A 37 1.43 20.67 -7.04
CA GLY A 37 0.62 21.48 -6.15
C GLY A 37 -0.88 21.48 -6.46
N GLN A 38 -1.32 20.81 -7.52
CA GLN A 38 -2.73 20.76 -7.92
C GLN A 38 -3.64 20.13 -6.86
N TYR A 39 -3.18 19.09 -6.19
CA TYR A 39 -3.93 18.36 -5.15
C TYR A 39 -3.21 18.30 -3.80
N GLY A 40 -2.06 18.97 -3.67
CA GLY A 40 -1.21 18.94 -2.49
C GLY A 40 0.26 19.03 -2.87
N HIS A 41 1.17 18.82 -1.93
CA HIS A 41 2.61 19.00 -2.15
C HIS A 41 3.24 17.83 -2.92
N TYR A 42 2.66 17.48 -4.07
CA TYR A 42 3.12 16.42 -4.97
C TYR A 42 2.72 16.70 -6.43
N ARG A 43 3.22 15.88 -7.36
CA ARG A 43 2.91 15.96 -8.78
C ARG A 43 1.50 15.41 -9.07
N GLY A 44 0.56 16.27 -9.45
CA GLY A 44 -0.84 15.91 -9.70
C GLY A 44 -1.04 14.83 -10.76
N ASP A 45 -0.24 14.85 -11.84
CA ASP A 45 -0.29 13.87 -12.92
C ASP A 45 -0.03 12.42 -12.46
N ALA A 46 0.62 12.22 -11.30
CA ALA A 46 0.87 10.90 -10.75
C ALA A 46 -0.44 10.10 -10.52
N MET A 47 -1.53 10.78 -10.18
CA MET A 47 -2.85 10.15 -10.01
C MET A 47 -3.35 9.57 -11.33
N ALA A 48 -3.30 10.36 -12.41
CA ALA A 48 -3.74 9.92 -13.74
C ALA A 48 -2.83 8.81 -14.29
N GLU A 49 -1.51 8.92 -14.10
CA GLU A 49 -0.54 7.89 -14.51
C GLU A 49 -0.76 6.56 -13.78
N ILE A 50 -1.09 6.60 -12.49
CA ILE A 50 -1.41 5.40 -11.71
C ILE A 50 -2.75 4.81 -12.16
N ALA A 51 -3.76 5.64 -12.36
CA ALA A 51 -5.08 5.21 -12.81
C ALA A 51 -5.06 4.61 -14.23
N ALA A 52 -4.14 5.05 -15.09
CA ALA A 52 -3.96 4.53 -16.44
C ALA A 52 -3.23 3.17 -16.50
N ARG A 53 -2.67 2.69 -15.39
CA ARG A 53 -2.02 1.38 -15.36
C ARG A 53 -3.05 0.27 -15.52
N PRO A 54 -2.70 -0.85 -16.18
CA PRO A 54 -3.61 -1.99 -16.30
C PRO A 54 -4.00 -2.51 -14.90
N VAL A 55 -5.27 -2.83 -14.75
CA VAL A 55 -5.80 -3.43 -13.52
C VAL A 55 -5.27 -4.86 -13.42
N ASN A 56 -4.60 -5.17 -12.32
CA ASN A 56 -4.03 -6.50 -12.06
C ASN A 56 -4.92 -7.35 -11.13
N PHE A 57 -5.99 -6.77 -10.59
CA PHE A 57 -6.95 -7.45 -9.74
C PHE A 57 -8.10 -8.03 -10.60
N ALA A 58 -8.45 -9.29 -10.36
CA ALA A 58 -9.56 -9.96 -11.04
C ALA A 58 -10.93 -9.51 -10.50
N GLY A 59 -10.96 -9.19 -9.20
CA GLY A 59 -12.18 -8.90 -8.48
C GLY A 59 -12.88 -10.15 -7.94
N HIS A 60 -13.65 -9.93 -6.88
CA HIS A 60 -14.30 -10.99 -6.11
C HIS A 60 -15.25 -11.87 -6.95
N GLU A 61 -16.09 -11.25 -7.75
CA GLU A 61 -17.07 -11.95 -8.60
C GLU A 61 -16.42 -12.93 -9.60
N THR A 62 -15.24 -12.56 -10.13
CA THR A 62 -14.52 -13.43 -11.07
C THR A 62 -14.01 -14.70 -10.36
N CYS A 63 -13.53 -14.56 -9.13
CA CYS A 63 -13.05 -15.68 -8.34
C CYS A 63 -14.17 -16.69 -8.04
N GLU A 64 -15.37 -16.19 -7.73
CA GLU A 64 -16.54 -17.01 -7.36
C GLU A 64 -16.99 -17.96 -8.47
N THR A 65 -16.81 -17.58 -9.74
CA THR A 65 -17.24 -18.40 -10.88
C THR A 65 -16.54 -19.76 -10.93
N CYS A 66 -15.30 -19.86 -10.42
CA CYS A 66 -14.53 -21.10 -10.41
C CYS A 66 -14.31 -21.67 -9.00
N HIS A 67 -14.32 -20.82 -7.96
CA HIS A 67 -14.02 -21.19 -6.56
C HIS A 67 -15.24 -21.09 -5.65
N ALA A 68 -16.43 -21.50 -6.13
CA ALA A 68 -17.68 -21.44 -5.39
C ALA A 68 -17.65 -22.24 -4.07
N ASP A 69 -16.92 -23.35 -4.04
CA ASP A 69 -16.74 -24.17 -2.82
C ASP A 69 -15.96 -23.43 -1.72
N VAL A 70 -14.98 -22.61 -2.10
CA VAL A 70 -14.22 -21.78 -1.18
C VAL A 70 -15.09 -20.65 -0.65
N LEU A 71 -15.89 -20.03 -1.53
CA LEU A 71 -16.85 -18.99 -1.14
C LEU A 71 -17.85 -19.53 -0.09
N GLU A 72 -18.39 -20.72 -0.32
CA GLU A 72 -19.32 -21.38 0.60
C GLU A 72 -18.71 -21.58 2.00
N LYS A 73 -17.45 -22.00 2.07
CA LYS A 73 -16.72 -22.13 3.34
C LYS A 73 -16.47 -20.80 4.03
N LYS A 74 -16.28 -19.73 3.23
CA LYS A 74 -15.89 -18.39 3.71
C LYS A 74 -17.10 -17.57 4.19
N LYS A 75 -18.26 -17.74 3.57
CA LYS A 75 -19.43 -16.85 3.72
C LYS A 75 -19.90 -16.65 5.16
N ASP A 76 -19.82 -17.71 5.98
CA ASP A 76 -20.24 -17.69 7.40
C ASP A 76 -19.05 -17.53 8.34
N GLY A 77 -17.81 -17.39 7.81
CA GLY A 77 -16.58 -17.26 8.57
C GLY A 77 -16.25 -15.83 8.99
N LYS A 78 -15.31 -15.69 9.89
CA LYS A 78 -14.82 -14.36 10.35
C LYS A 78 -14.16 -13.54 9.24
N HIS A 79 -13.71 -14.17 8.14
CA HIS A 79 -13.17 -13.52 6.96
C HIS A 79 -14.20 -13.34 5.83
N ALA A 80 -15.51 -13.48 6.09
CA ALA A 80 -16.56 -13.35 5.09
C ALA A 80 -16.42 -12.08 4.21
N HIS A 81 -16.07 -10.96 4.82
CA HIS A 81 -15.91 -9.67 4.15
C HIS A 81 -14.48 -9.35 3.71
N VAL A 82 -13.52 -10.24 3.92
CA VAL A 82 -12.14 -10.06 3.46
C VAL A 82 -12.06 -10.46 1.98
N ASN A 83 -11.59 -9.58 1.11
CA ASN A 83 -11.46 -9.88 -0.30
C ASN A 83 -10.43 -11.00 -0.55
N CYS A 84 -10.67 -11.87 -1.53
CA CYS A 84 -9.77 -12.96 -1.90
C CYS A 84 -8.34 -12.47 -2.16
N GLU A 85 -8.23 -11.42 -2.97
CA GLU A 85 -6.95 -10.83 -3.38
C GLU A 85 -6.25 -10.03 -2.26
N ALA A 86 -6.90 -9.80 -1.11
CA ALA A 86 -6.23 -9.25 0.08
C ALA A 86 -5.16 -10.21 0.63
N CYS A 87 -5.40 -11.51 0.47
CA CYS A 87 -4.47 -12.56 0.86
C CYS A 87 -3.70 -13.13 -0.33
N HIS A 88 -4.41 -13.42 -1.44
CA HIS A 88 -3.82 -14.07 -2.61
C HIS A 88 -3.08 -13.12 -3.56
N GLY A 89 -3.20 -11.80 -3.35
CA GLY A 89 -2.62 -10.79 -4.22
C GLY A 89 -3.38 -10.63 -5.54
N PRO A 90 -2.86 -9.82 -6.47
CA PRO A 90 -3.51 -9.54 -7.75
C PRO A 90 -3.42 -10.75 -8.68
N LEU A 91 -4.56 -11.30 -9.08
CA LEU A 91 -4.67 -12.55 -9.83
C LEU A 91 -5.44 -12.42 -11.15
N ALA A 92 -5.50 -11.23 -11.77
CA ALA A 92 -6.17 -11.06 -13.06
C ALA A 92 -5.65 -12.03 -14.12
N LYS A 93 -4.33 -12.22 -14.21
CA LYS A 93 -3.73 -13.17 -15.16
C LYS A 93 -4.12 -14.63 -14.91
N HIS A 94 -4.29 -15.03 -13.64
CA HIS A 94 -4.78 -16.36 -13.31
C HIS A 94 -6.26 -16.51 -13.72
N ALA A 95 -7.06 -15.48 -13.48
CA ALA A 95 -8.46 -15.49 -13.87
C ALA A 95 -8.64 -15.57 -15.40
N ASP A 96 -7.75 -14.93 -16.17
CA ASP A 96 -7.76 -14.98 -17.64
C ASP A 96 -7.26 -16.34 -18.19
N ASP A 97 -6.23 -16.93 -17.56
CA ASP A 97 -5.67 -18.22 -17.96
C ASP A 97 -5.32 -19.07 -16.72
N PRO A 98 -6.31 -19.73 -16.11
CA PRO A 98 -6.13 -20.49 -14.86
C PRO A 98 -5.28 -21.75 -15.02
N THR A 99 -5.10 -22.23 -16.23
CA THR A 99 -4.33 -23.45 -16.52
C THR A 99 -2.83 -23.17 -16.61
N SER A 100 -2.45 -22.07 -17.21
CA SER A 100 -1.04 -21.70 -17.44
C SER A 100 -0.45 -20.84 -16.32
N VAL A 101 -1.30 -20.03 -15.66
CA VAL A 101 -0.86 -19.11 -14.62
C VAL A 101 -1.34 -19.61 -13.25
N GLN A 102 -0.43 -20.16 -12.46
CA GLN A 102 -0.75 -20.61 -11.10
C GLN A 102 -0.56 -19.48 -10.08
N PRO A 103 -1.45 -19.37 -9.07
CA PRO A 103 -1.26 -18.45 -7.96
C PRO A 103 0.03 -18.78 -7.18
N PRO A 104 0.73 -17.77 -6.62
CA PRO A 104 1.88 -18.02 -5.79
C PRO A 104 1.48 -18.76 -4.51
N LYS A 105 2.33 -19.66 -4.05
CA LYS A 105 2.15 -20.31 -2.75
C LYS A 105 2.31 -19.26 -1.65
N LEU A 106 1.33 -19.18 -0.76
CA LEU A 106 1.32 -18.23 0.33
C LEU A 106 2.12 -18.75 1.52
N ASP A 107 2.92 -17.88 2.12
CA ASP A 107 3.53 -18.13 3.42
C ASP A 107 2.61 -17.54 4.51
N THR A 108 1.85 -18.40 5.16
CA THR A 108 0.86 -18.01 6.16
C THR A 108 1.49 -17.48 7.44
N ALA A 109 2.73 -17.85 7.76
CA ALA A 109 3.46 -17.33 8.91
C ALA A 109 3.72 -15.81 8.77
N VAL A 110 3.95 -15.35 7.52
CA VAL A 110 4.19 -13.93 7.22
C VAL A 110 2.90 -13.21 6.83
N LEU A 111 2.00 -13.88 6.11
CA LEU A 111 0.80 -13.25 5.56
C LEU A 111 -0.18 -12.84 6.65
N CYS A 112 -0.51 -13.74 7.57
CA CYS A 112 -1.52 -13.51 8.60
C CYS A 112 -1.14 -12.40 9.58
N VAL A 113 0.12 -12.34 9.94
CA VAL A 113 0.64 -11.33 10.89
C VAL A 113 0.63 -9.91 10.33
N LYS A 114 0.54 -9.71 9.02
CA LYS A 114 0.34 -8.36 8.43
C LYS A 114 -0.88 -7.67 9.02
N CYS A 115 -1.93 -8.45 9.32
CA CYS A 115 -3.15 -7.94 9.93
C CYS A 115 -3.26 -8.33 11.42
N HIS A 116 -2.80 -9.52 11.84
CA HIS A 116 -3.05 -10.08 13.16
C HIS A 116 -1.92 -9.89 14.18
N GLU A 117 -0.73 -9.39 13.78
CA GLU A 117 0.31 -9.07 14.77
C GLU A 117 -0.17 -8.00 15.75
N ALA A 118 0.13 -8.20 17.04
CA ALA A 118 -0.28 -7.29 18.11
C ALA A 118 0.24 -5.87 17.90
N ASN A 119 -0.66 -4.90 17.92
CA ASN A 119 -0.32 -3.48 17.73
C ASN A 119 -1.29 -2.61 18.52
N ALA A 120 -0.75 -1.72 19.35
CA ALA A 120 -1.52 -0.80 20.18
C ALA A 120 -2.46 0.15 19.41
N ALA A 121 -2.18 0.40 18.12
CA ALA A 121 -3.00 1.24 17.26
C ALA A 121 -4.25 0.54 16.70
N LYS A 122 -4.36 -0.79 16.83
CA LYS A 122 -5.52 -1.54 16.35
C LYS A 122 -6.70 -1.46 17.32
N PRO A 123 -7.95 -1.53 16.80
CA PRO A 123 -9.14 -1.56 17.64
C PRO A 123 -9.09 -2.71 18.67
N LYS A 124 -9.61 -2.46 19.87
CA LYS A 124 -9.61 -3.47 20.97
C LYS A 124 -10.35 -4.78 20.62
N GLY A 125 -11.36 -4.70 19.76
CA GLY A 125 -12.12 -5.89 19.30
C GLY A 125 -11.51 -6.62 18.12
N PHE A 126 -10.40 -6.12 17.55
CA PHE A 126 -9.72 -6.80 16.45
C PHE A 126 -8.86 -7.95 17.01
N PRO A 127 -8.98 -9.18 16.47
CA PRO A 127 -8.18 -10.32 16.95
C PRO A 127 -6.69 -10.08 16.64
N GLN A 128 -5.89 -10.13 17.69
CA GLN A 128 -4.44 -9.86 17.63
C GLN A 128 -3.69 -10.96 18.38
N VAL A 129 -2.48 -11.23 17.94
CA VAL A 129 -1.60 -12.24 18.50
C VAL A 129 -0.15 -11.74 18.51
N ALA A 130 0.60 -12.05 19.56
CA ALA A 130 2.05 -11.94 19.55
C ALA A 130 2.62 -13.19 18.86
N SER A 131 2.92 -13.09 17.57
CA SER A 131 3.24 -14.24 16.72
C SER A 131 4.45 -15.04 17.22
N ALA A 132 5.45 -14.34 17.77
CA ALA A 132 6.66 -14.97 18.31
C ALA A 132 6.35 -15.97 19.45
N ASP A 133 5.37 -15.63 20.29
CA ASP A 133 5.00 -16.47 21.45
C ASP A 133 3.93 -17.49 21.10
N HIS A 134 3.01 -17.14 20.20
CA HIS A 134 1.86 -17.98 19.84
C HIS A 134 2.22 -19.11 18.88
N SER A 135 2.83 -18.78 17.75
CA SER A 135 3.09 -19.77 16.68
C SER A 135 4.48 -20.37 16.72
N THR A 136 5.42 -19.71 17.39
CA THR A 136 6.84 -20.10 17.46
C THR A 136 7.46 -20.38 16.07
N GLY A 137 7.00 -19.62 15.04
CA GLY A 137 7.45 -19.76 13.66
C GLY A 137 6.72 -20.80 12.82
N LEU A 138 5.74 -21.50 13.35
CA LEU A 138 4.90 -22.41 12.57
C LEU A 138 3.95 -21.63 11.66
N PRO A 139 3.64 -22.15 10.46
CA PRO A 139 2.63 -21.59 9.59
C PRO A 139 1.25 -21.55 10.29
N CYS A 140 0.54 -20.44 10.16
CA CYS A 140 -0.73 -20.23 10.85
C CYS A 140 -1.83 -21.22 10.40
N ASP A 141 -1.80 -21.67 9.15
CA ASP A 141 -2.73 -22.66 8.59
C ASP A 141 -2.50 -24.08 9.11
N THR A 142 -1.45 -24.31 9.85
CA THR A 142 -1.26 -25.59 10.58
C THR A 142 -2.38 -25.83 11.61
N CYS A 143 -2.89 -24.75 12.23
CA CYS A 143 -3.94 -24.83 13.24
C CYS A 143 -5.23 -24.10 12.83
N HIS A 144 -5.14 -23.07 11.99
CA HIS A 144 -6.27 -22.25 11.59
C HIS A 144 -6.65 -22.47 10.13
N GLN A 145 -7.93 -22.57 9.82
CA GLN A 145 -8.40 -22.62 8.44
C GLN A 145 -8.55 -21.20 7.88
N PRO A 146 -7.74 -20.76 6.90
CA PRO A 146 -7.71 -19.35 6.46
C PRO A 146 -9.05 -18.82 5.96
N HIS A 147 -9.84 -19.63 5.27
CA HIS A 147 -11.14 -19.23 4.72
C HIS A 147 -12.26 -19.18 5.78
N SER A 148 -12.15 -19.95 6.84
CA SER A 148 -13.10 -19.94 7.96
C SER A 148 -12.37 -20.07 9.29
N PRO A 149 -11.56 -19.05 9.67
CA PRO A 149 -10.79 -19.13 10.90
C PRO A 149 -11.74 -19.14 12.11
N VAL A 150 -11.54 -20.13 12.98
CA VAL A 150 -12.27 -20.29 14.24
C VAL A 150 -11.26 -20.20 15.37
N ILE A 151 -11.61 -19.49 16.43
CA ILE A 151 -10.85 -19.51 17.67
C ILE A 151 -11.35 -20.72 18.47
N SER A 152 -10.44 -21.62 18.88
CA SER A 152 -10.77 -22.78 19.70
C SER A 152 -11.48 -22.32 20.98
N GLY A 153 -12.76 -22.64 21.12
CA GLY A 153 -13.59 -22.22 22.27
C GLY A 153 -14.78 -21.34 21.93
N GLU A 154 -14.89 -20.76 20.75
CA GLU A 154 -16.13 -20.15 20.27
C GLU A 154 -17.02 -21.24 19.67
N THR A 155 -18.02 -21.67 20.41
CA THR A 155 -19.19 -22.38 19.86
C THR A 155 -19.98 -21.37 19.01
N LYS A 156 -20.35 -21.77 17.80
CA LYS A 156 -21.29 -21.05 16.95
C LYS A 156 -22.57 -20.68 17.66
#